data_6a3dbd1917752a50ab3985d5d9ee3ef3
#
_entry.id   6a3dbd1917752a50ab3985d5d9ee3ef3
#
_cell.length_a   1.000
_cell.length_b   1.000
_cell.length_c   1.000
_cell.angle_alpha   90.00
_cell.angle_beta   90.00
_cell.angle_gamma   90.00
#
_symmetry.space_group_name_H-M   'P 1'
#
loop_
_entity.id
_entity.type
_entity.pdbx_description
1 polymer ?
#
loop_
_entity_poly.entity_id
_entity_poly.type
_entity_poly.pdbx_seq_one_letter_code
_entity_poly.pdbx_strand_id
1 'polypeptide(L)'
;MVDDGSTDNTATLALESGAVVIVHEINRGYDVALNSGFKKAAELDSQIIITVDADGQHNPLLIQKFINAIDSGADIVVGIRSSRQRIAEHFFAWYTSFRFGVVDPLCGMKAYRLSVYKALGHFDSYGSIGTELTIFAAKNGYQLQQIAFDVFERAGVSRFGKVISGNYKIIRAMLISIWHKK
;
A
#
# COMPACT_ATOMS: atom_id res chain seq x y z
N MET A 1 13.30 -3.73 -3.03
CA MET A 1 12.17 -4.34 -3.76
C MET A 1 11.85 -5.70 -3.15
N VAL A 2 10.57 -6.13 -3.15
CA VAL A 2 10.21 -7.52 -2.80
C VAL A 2 9.71 -8.21 -4.05
N ASP A 3 10.36 -9.31 -4.40
CA ASP A 3 9.93 -10.22 -5.47
C ASP A 3 9.16 -11.38 -4.84
N ASP A 4 7.86 -11.44 -5.08
CA ASP A 4 6.95 -12.41 -4.49
C ASP A 4 6.82 -13.69 -5.36
N GLY A 5 7.95 -14.32 -5.63
CA GLY A 5 8.03 -15.59 -6.37
C GLY A 5 7.82 -15.42 -7.88
N SER A 6 8.43 -14.41 -8.50
CA SER A 6 8.41 -14.26 -9.96
C SER A 6 9.15 -15.41 -10.64
N THR A 7 8.67 -15.81 -11.82
CA THR A 7 9.27 -16.85 -12.64
C THR A 7 10.07 -16.29 -13.82
N ASP A 8 10.16 -14.99 -13.92
CA ASP A 8 10.91 -14.25 -14.93
C ASP A 8 12.16 -13.58 -14.32
N ASN A 9 12.83 -12.71 -15.09
CA ASN A 9 14.05 -12.04 -14.66
C ASN A 9 13.82 -10.84 -13.71
N THR A 10 12.64 -10.72 -13.08
CA THR A 10 12.25 -9.54 -12.26
C THR A 10 13.27 -9.28 -11.15
N ALA A 11 13.64 -10.30 -10.36
CA ALA A 11 14.62 -10.15 -9.27
C ALA A 11 16.00 -9.74 -9.77
N THR A 12 16.47 -10.38 -10.85
CA THR A 12 17.78 -10.11 -11.47
C THR A 12 17.87 -8.67 -11.96
N LEU A 13 16.88 -8.20 -12.72
CA LEU A 13 16.85 -6.84 -13.25
C LEU A 13 16.81 -5.79 -12.13
N ALA A 14 16.11 -6.07 -11.03
CA ALA A 14 16.09 -5.19 -9.89
C ALA A 14 17.45 -5.10 -9.19
N LEU A 15 18.13 -6.24 -9.01
CA LEU A 15 19.49 -6.29 -8.45
C LEU A 15 20.48 -5.54 -9.33
N GLU A 16 20.45 -5.75 -10.64
CA GLU A 16 21.31 -5.06 -11.62
C GLU A 16 21.06 -3.54 -11.62
N SER A 17 19.83 -3.13 -11.31
CA SER A 17 19.46 -1.72 -11.14
C SER A 17 19.87 -1.13 -9.78
N GLY A 18 20.60 -1.90 -8.94
CA GLY A 18 21.11 -1.43 -7.63
C GLY A 18 20.08 -1.52 -6.50
N ALA A 19 18.95 -2.18 -6.69
CA ALA A 19 17.97 -2.35 -5.63
C ALA A 19 18.39 -3.40 -4.60
N VAL A 20 18.07 -3.19 -3.33
CA VAL A 20 18.05 -4.26 -2.33
C VAL A 20 16.80 -5.12 -2.61
N VAL A 21 16.99 -6.39 -2.92
CA VAL A 21 15.91 -7.31 -3.28
C VAL A 21 15.70 -8.37 -2.21
N ILE A 22 14.44 -8.58 -1.81
CA ILE A 22 13.98 -9.72 -1.03
C ILE A 22 13.26 -10.65 -2.00
N VAL A 23 13.65 -11.91 -2.05
CA VAL A 23 13.02 -12.92 -2.91
C VAL A 23 12.26 -13.91 -2.04
N HIS A 24 10.96 -14.11 -2.32
CA HIS A 24 10.20 -15.22 -1.78
C HIS A 24 10.32 -16.42 -2.73
N GLU A 25 10.59 -17.61 -2.20
CA GLU A 25 10.69 -18.84 -3.00
C GLU A 25 9.40 -19.20 -3.73
N ILE A 26 8.25 -18.82 -3.14
CA ILE A 26 6.92 -18.99 -3.70
C ILE A 26 6.10 -17.72 -3.55
N ASN A 27 5.09 -17.52 -4.38
CA ASN A 27 4.15 -16.41 -4.24
C ASN A 27 3.37 -16.53 -2.92
N ARG A 28 3.53 -15.55 -2.03
CA ARG A 28 2.92 -15.46 -0.70
C ARG A 28 1.80 -14.43 -0.62
N GLY A 29 1.65 -13.63 -1.66
CA GLY A 29 0.61 -12.62 -1.81
C GLY A 29 1.03 -11.23 -1.35
N TYR A 30 0.22 -10.26 -1.78
CA TYR A 30 0.47 -8.82 -1.67
C TYR A 30 0.81 -8.36 -0.24
N ASP A 31 -0.02 -8.72 0.74
CA ASP A 31 0.15 -8.25 2.12
C ASP A 31 1.42 -8.82 2.76
N VAL A 32 1.79 -10.07 2.44
CA VAL A 32 3.02 -10.70 2.93
C VAL A 32 4.25 -10.05 2.28
N ALA A 33 4.18 -9.74 0.99
CA ALA A 33 5.25 -9.04 0.29
C ALA A 33 5.49 -7.66 0.90
N LEU A 34 4.43 -6.89 1.15
CA LEU A 34 4.55 -5.59 1.82
C LEU A 34 5.09 -5.71 3.25
N ASN A 35 4.63 -6.68 4.05
CA ASN A 35 5.20 -6.93 5.39
C ASN A 35 6.72 -7.18 5.32
N SER A 36 7.17 -7.99 4.35
CA SER A 36 8.61 -8.25 4.15
C SER A 36 9.37 -6.97 3.79
N GLY A 37 8.80 -6.13 2.91
CA GLY A 37 9.37 -4.84 2.52
C GLY A 37 9.46 -3.85 3.68
N PHE A 38 8.40 -3.70 4.46
CA PHE A 38 8.38 -2.82 5.64
C PHE A 38 9.36 -3.28 6.71
N LYS A 39 9.44 -4.59 6.98
CA LYS A 39 10.42 -5.15 7.89
C LYS A 39 11.84 -4.81 7.44
N LYS A 40 12.15 -5.03 6.17
CA LYS A 40 13.48 -4.71 5.61
C LYS A 40 13.81 -3.23 5.66
N ALA A 41 12.85 -2.36 5.35
CA ALA A 41 13.03 -0.92 5.45
C ALA A 41 13.32 -0.49 6.92
N ALA A 42 12.66 -1.12 7.89
CA ALA A 42 12.91 -0.87 9.30
C ALA A 42 14.31 -1.36 9.75
N GLU A 43 14.77 -2.51 9.23
CA GLU A 43 16.14 -3.02 9.47
C GLU A 43 17.22 -2.10 8.89
N LEU A 44 16.89 -1.41 7.79
CA LEU A 44 17.78 -0.40 7.15
C LEU A 44 17.65 1.00 7.78
N ASP A 45 16.89 1.13 8.87
CA ASP A 45 16.62 2.37 9.58
C ASP A 45 16.10 3.51 8.70
N SER A 46 15.28 3.16 7.70
CA SER A 46 14.65 4.11 6.79
C SER A 46 13.72 5.06 7.56
N GLN A 47 13.81 6.36 7.33
CA GLN A 47 12.95 7.34 8.01
C GLN A 47 11.53 7.36 7.42
N ILE A 48 11.42 7.17 6.11
CA ILE A 48 10.18 7.18 5.33
C ILE A 48 10.10 5.90 4.52
N ILE A 49 8.94 5.25 4.50
CA ILE A 49 8.66 4.09 3.66
C ILE A 49 7.57 4.49 2.66
N ILE A 50 7.83 4.31 1.37
CA ILE A 50 6.86 4.56 0.30
C ILE A 50 6.58 3.26 -0.42
N THR A 51 5.30 2.89 -0.51
CA THR A 51 4.85 1.76 -1.33
C THR A 51 4.56 2.22 -2.75
N VAL A 52 4.99 1.44 -3.73
CA VAL A 52 4.74 1.70 -5.16
C VAL A 52 4.56 0.35 -5.84
N ASP A 53 3.49 0.20 -6.62
CA ASP A 53 3.28 -0.99 -7.43
C ASP A 53 4.18 -0.94 -8.68
N ALA A 54 4.81 -2.06 -9.03
CA ALA A 54 5.74 -2.14 -10.16
C ALA A 54 5.04 -2.52 -11.49
N ASP A 55 3.75 -2.19 -11.64
CA ASP A 55 2.93 -2.52 -12.82
C ASP A 55 2.81 -1.36 -13.85
N GLY A 56 3.58 -0.30 -13.62
CA GLY A 56 3.63 0.88 -14.49
C GLY A 56 2.47 1.87 -14.28
N GLN A 57 1.53 1.61 -13.37
CA GLN A 57 0.41 2.52 -13.13
C GLN A 57 0.81 3.79 -12.37
N HIS A 58 1.86 3.74 -11.56
CA HIS A 58 2.32 4.87 -10.75
C HIS A 58 3.47 5.61 -11.41
N ASN A 59 3.36 6.93 -11.51
CA ASN A 59 4.47 7.78 -11.97
C ASN A 59 5.53 7.92 -10.87
N PRO A 60 6.78 7.45 -11.07
CA PRO A 60 7.84 7.57 -10.06
C PRO A 60 8.15 9.02 -9.65
N LEU A 61 7.89 10.00 -10.51
CA LEU A 61 8.08 11.42 -10.20
C LEU A 61 7.18 11.92 -9.05
N LEU A 62 6.10 11.17 -8.73
CA LEU A 62 5.25 11.48 -7.59
C LEU A 62 5.93 11.21 -6.24
N ILE A 63 6.94 10.34 -6.19
CA ILE A 63 7.65 9.97 -4.96
C ILE A 63 8.11 11.23 -4.22
N GLN A 64 8.68 12.20 -4.94
CA GLN A 64 9.14 13.45 -4.31
C GLN A 64 8.00 14.24 -3.67
N LYS A 65 6.79 14.24 -4.24
CA LYS A 65 5.63 14.91 -3.64
C LYS A 65 5.23 14.25 -2.33
N PHE A 66 5.30 12.91 -2.25
CA PHE A 66 5.01 12.18 -1.02
C PHE A 66 6.05 12.42 0.06
N ILE A 67 7.35 12.48 -0.30
CA ILE A 67 8.43 12.84 0.62
C ILE A 67 8.19 14.25 1.17
N ASN A 68 7.96 15.23 0.30
CA ASN A 68 7.74 16.62 0.71
C ASN A 68 6.53 16.76 1.67
N ALA A 69 5.48 15.98 1.47
CA ALA A 69 4.32 15.97 2.36
C ALA A 69 4.68 15.42 3.75
N ILE A 70 5.47 14.34 3.82
CA ILE A 70 6.00 13.82 5.09
C ILE A 70 6.90 14.87 5.76
N ASP A 71 7.82 15.50 5.03
CA ASP A 71 8.73 16.51 5.56
C ASP A 71 7.97 17.75 6.07
N SER A 72 6.83 18.08 5.45
CA SER A 72 5.93 19.15 5.88
C SER A 72 5.06 18.82 7.10
N GLY A 73 5.25 17.65 7.71
CA GLY A 73 4.63 17.28 8.99
C GLY A 73 3.56 16.18 8.91
N ALA A 74 3.30 15.60 7.74
CA ALA A 74 2.45 14.42 7.67
C ALA A 74 3.14 13.20 8.29
N ASP A 75 2.38 12.33 8.94
CA ASP A 75 2.83 11.03 9.42
C ASP A 75 2.57 9.95 8.37
N ILE A 76 1.47 10.09 7.65
CA ILE A 76 1.09 9.25 6.51
C ILE A 76 0.61 10.10 5.35
N VAL A 77 0.89 9.63 4.13
CA VAL A 77 0.35 10.20 2.89
C VAL A 77 -0.30 9.09 2.08
N VAL A 78 -1.54 9.29 1.68
CA VAL A 78 -2.30 8.33 0.87
C VAL A 78 -2.57 8.92 -0.51
N GLY A 79 -2.27 8.15 -1.54
CA GLY A 79 -2.61 8.52 -2.90
C GLY A 79 -4.12 8.41 -3.15
N ILE A 80 -4.66 9.31 -3.97
CA ILE A 80 -6.04 9.23 -4.47
C ILE A 80 -5.98 9.05 -5.97
N ARG A 81 -6.42 7.88 -6.45
CA ARG A 81 -6.46 7.56 -7.89
C ARG A 81 -7.63 8.28 -8.56
N SER A 82 -7.42 8.74 -9.80
CA SER A 82 -8.47 9.36 -10.63
C SER A 82 -9.61 8.37 -10.97
N SER A 83 -9.38 7.06 -10.92
CA SER A 83 -10.39 6.04 -11.23
C SER A 83 -10.31 4.83 -10.28
N ARG A 84 -11.46 4.26 -9.98
CA ARG A 84 -11.62 3.00 -9.24
C ARG A 84 -12.27 1.97 -10.13
N GLN A 85 -11.78 0.74 -10.10
CA GLN A 85 -12.17 -0.30 -11.06
C GLN A 85 -13.35 -1.17 -10.60
N ARG A 86 -13.64 -1.22 -9.27
CA ARG A 86 -14.60 -2.15 -8.69
C ARG A 86 -15.63 -1.45 -7.81
N ILE A 87 -16.86 -1.95 -7.82
CA ILE A 87 -17.95 -1.41 -7.00
C ILE A 87 -17.59 -1.47 -5.50
N ALA A 88 -16.99 -2.57 -5.04
CA ALA A 88 -16.56 -2.71 -3.65
C ALA A 88 -15.53 -1.66 -3.23
N GLU A 89 -14.69 -1.16 -4.15
CA GLU A 89 -13.76 -0.06 -3.88
C GLU A 89 -14.50 1.24 -3.54
N HIS A 90 -15.62 1.52 -4.21
CA HIS A 90 -16.43 2.71 -3.93
C HIS A 90 -17.09 2.64 -2.54
N PHE A 91 -17.61 1.48 -2.16
CA PHE A 91 -18.19 1.27 -0.82
C PHE A 91 -17.14 1.40 0.27
N PHE A 92 -15.98 0.78 0.08
CA PHE A 92 -14.90 0.88 1.06
C PHE A 92 -14.36 2.32 1.19
N ALA A 93 -14.17 3.00 0.07
CA ALA A 93 -13.76 4.40 0.03
C ALA A 93 -14.79 5.32 0.71
N TRP A 94 -16.09 5.12 0.47
CA TRP A 94 -17.15 5.86 1.16
C TRP A 94 -17.09 5.66 2.68
N TYR A 95 -16.99 4.41 3.13
CA TYR A 95 -16.88 4.08 4.54
C TYR A 95 -15.64 4.71 5.21
N THR A 96 -14.46 4.55 4.61
CA THR A 96 -13.22 5.07 5.18
C THR A 96 -13.14 6.60 5.12
N SER A 97 -13.69 7.20 4.08
CA SER A 97 -13.80 8.66 3.97
C SER A 97 -14.68 9.24 5.08
N PHE A 98 -15.87 8.64 5.30
CA PHE A 98 -16.79 9.09 6.35
C PHE A 98 -16.23 8.85 7.75
N ARG A 99 -15.60 7.70 7.99
CA ARG A 99 -15.19 7.28 9.35
C ARG A 99 -13.80 7.75 9.75
N PHE A 100 -12.90 7.90 8.79
CA PHE A 100 -11.47 8.14 9.02
C PHE A 100 -10.87 9.27 8.16
N GLY A 101 -11.64 9.87 7.28
CA GLY A 101 -11.15 10.88 6.33
C GLY A 101 -10.27 10.32 5.20
N VAL A 102 -10.19 8.98 5.03
CA VAL A 102 -9.35 8.33 4.01
C VAL A 102 -10.17 8.09 2.75
N VAL A 103 -9.86 8.82 1.67
CA VAL A 103 -10.64 8.81 0.42
C VAL A 103 -10.37 7.60 -0.45
N ASP A 104 -9.13 7.14 -0.57
CA ASP A 104 -8.77 5.94 -1.37
C ASP A 104 -7.86 4.98 -0.57
N PRO A 105 -8.45 4.17 0.33
CA PRO A 105 -7.68 3.27 1.19
C PRO A 105 -6.94 2.18 0.42
N LEU A 106 -7.42 1.82 -0.78
CA LEU A 106 -6.87 0.75 -1.61
C LEU A 106 -5.85 1.24 -2.65
N CYS A 107 -5.50 2.53 -2.65
CA CYS A 107 -4.40 3.01 -3.47
C CYS A 107 -3.09 2.32 -3.03
N GLY A 108 -2.33 1.77 -3.98
CA GLY A 108 -1.04 1.11 -3.72
C GLY A 108 0.07 2.11 -3.38
N MET A 109 -0.06 3.38 -3.81
CA MET A 109 0.93 4.41 -3.52
C MET A 109 0.63 5.14 -2.22
N LYS A 110 1.45 4.89 -1.19
CA LYS A 110 1.34 5.48 0.14
C LYS A 110 2.72 5.74 0.73
N ALA A 111 2.83 6.77 1.57
CA ALA A 111 4.04 7.02 2.35
C ALA A 111 3.72 6.99 3.85
N TYR A 112 4.69 6.52 4.63
CA TYR A 112 4.59 6.40 6.08
C TYR A 112 5.90 6.82 6.73
N ARG A 113 5.83 7.57 7.81
CA ARG A 113 6.98 7.65 8.73
C ARG A 113 7.22 6.27 9.34
N LEU A 114 8.48 5.91 9.51
CA LEU A 114 8.84 4.64 10.16
C LEU A 114 8.25 4.52 11.56
N SER A 115 8.08 5.62 12.28
CA SER A 115 7.47 5.66 13.62
C SER A 115 6.04 5.09 13.63
N VAL A 116 5.24 5.34 12.58
CA VAL A 116 3.87 4.79 12.45
C VAL A 116 3.90 3.28 12.33
N TYR A 117 4.80 2.74 11.50
CA TYR A 117 5.01 1.30 11.39
C TYR A 117 5.49 0.68 12.70
N LYS A 118 6.48 1.29 13.36
CA LYS A 118 6.99 0.80 14.65
C LYS A 118 5.93 0.82 15.74
N ALA A 119 4.98 1.75 15.71
CA ALA A 119 3.88 1.83 16.68
C ALA A 119 2.88 0.68 16.54
N LEU A 120 2.56 0.23 15.33
CA LEU A 120 1.70 -0.93 15.08
C LEU A 120 2.48 -2.26 15.16
N GLY A 121 3.76 -2.27 14.74
CA GLY A 121 4.65 -3.41 14.75
C GLY A 121 4.58 -4.33 13.52
N HIS A 122 3.65 -4.08 12.60
CA HIS A 122 3.49 -4.80 11.33
C HIS A 122 2.78 -3.91 10.30
N PHE A 123 2.77 -4.31 9.04
CA PHE A 123 2.03 -3.61 7.99
C PHE A 123 0.61 -4.14 7.85
N ASP A 124 0.47 -5.47 7.84
CA ASP A 124 -0.81 -6.18 7.72
C ASP A 124 -0.80 -7.48 8.51
N SER A 125 -1.87 -7.76 9.27
CA SER A 125 -2.01 -8.96 10.11
C SER A 125 -3.19 -9.85 9.73
N TYR A 126 -4.17 -9.34 8.95
CA TYR A 126 -5.42 -10.05 8.67
C TYR A 126 -5.83 -10.09 7.20
N GLY A 127 -4.94 -9.72 6.28
CA GLY A 127 -5.22 -9.66 4.85
C GLY A 127 -6.13 -8.47 4.52
N SER A 128 -5.72 -7.29 4.95
CA SER A 128 -6.45 -6.03 4.80
C SER A 128 -6.30 -5.39 3.42
N ILE A 129 -5.55 -6.03 2.51
CA ILE A 129 -5.18 -5.46 1.21
C ILE A 129 -4.43 -4.12 1.38
N GLY A 130 -3.48 -4.10 2.31
CA GLY A 130 -2.65 -2.93 2.59
C GLY A 130 -3.37 -1.74 3.22
N THR A 131 -4.48 -1.97 3.92
CA THR A 131 -5.24 -0.89 4.56
C THR A 131 -5.06 -0.80 6.07
N GLU A 132 -4.57 -1.85 6.74
CA GLU A 132 -4.49 -1.91 8.21
C GLU A 132 -3.66 -0.77 8.79
N LEU A 133 -2.43 -0.59 8.33
CA LEU A 133 -1.56 0.47 8.84
C LEU A 133 -2.13 1.88 8.59
N THR A 134 -2.79 2.09 7.43
CA THR A 134 -3.45 3.37 7.12
C THR A 134 -4.62 3.65 8.08
N ILE A 135 -5.47 2.65 8.32
CA ILE A 135 -6.63 2.78 9.21
C ILE A 135 -6.16 2.92 10.67
N PHE A 136 -5.14 2.18 11.08
CA PHE A 136 -4.52 2.34 12.39
C PHE A 136 -4.04 3.78 12.61
N ALA A 137 -3.28 4.33 11.66
CA ALA A 137 -2.80 5.70 11.76
C ALA A 137 -3.95 6.71 11.86
N ALA A 138 -4.98 6.59 11.01
CA ALA A 138 -6.14 7.47 11.05
C ALA A 138 -6.94 7.35 12.36
N LYS A 139 -7.08 6.14 12.93
CA LYS A 139 -7.73 5.92 14.23
C LYS A 139 -6.96 6.54 15.40
N ASN A 140 -5.66 6.59 15.33
CA ASN A 140 -4.79 7.05 16.41
C ASN A 140 -4.35 8.52 16.28
N GLY A 141 -4.98 9.29 15.40
CA GLY A 141 -4.78 10.73 15.29
C GLY A 141 -3.47 11.16 14.62
N TYR A 142 -2.81 10.26 13.88
CA TYR A 142 -1.65 10.62 13.08
C TYR A 142 -2.05 11.60 11.96
N GLN A 143 -1.12 12.50 11.61
CA GLN A 143 -1.36 13.53 10.60
C GLN A 143 -1.44 12.89 9.21
N LEU A 144 -2.66 12.85 8.67
CA LEU A 144 -2.96 12.29 7.35
C LEU A 144 -2.96 13.39 6.29
N GLN A 145 -2.18 13.21 5.23
CA GLN A 145 -2.32 13.96 3.97
C GLN A 145 -2.72 13.05 2.83
N GLN A 146 -3.33 13.62 1.80
CA GLN A 146 -3.78 12.87 0.62
C GLN A 146 -3.39 13.62 -0.65
N ILE A 147 -2.88 12.88 -1.65
CA ILE A 147 -2.40 13.44 -2.91
C ILE A 147 -3.15 12.79 -4.06
N ALA A 148 -3.96 13.57 -4.77
CA ALA A 148 -4.62 13.11 -5.98
C ALA A 148 -3.63 13.05 -7.15
N PHE A 149 -3.72 11.99 -7.95
CA PHE A 149 -2.93 11.81 -9.17
C PHE A 149 -3.64 10.93 -10.19
N ASP A 150 -3.22 11.08 -11.44
CA ASP A 150 -3.71 10.23 -12.52
C ASP A 150 -2.88 8.95 -12.59
N VAL A 151 -3.57 7.83 -12.75
CA VAL A 151 -2.94 6.52 -12.97
C VAL A 151 -2.77 6.27 -14.46
N PHE A 152 -1.63 5.70 -14.85
CA PHE A 152 -1.41 5.23 -16.20
C PHE A 152 -2.17 3.92 -16.48
N GLU A 153 -2.34 3.61 -17.75
CA GLU A 153 -2.85 2.29 -18.13
C GLU A 153 -1.88 1.20 -17.66
N ARG A 154 -2.44 0.13 -17.10
CA ARG A 154 -1.65 -0.98 -16.58
C ARG A 154 -0.96 -1.74 -17.72
N ALA A 155 0.33 -2.00 -17.58
CA ALA A 155 1.04 -2.92 -18.43
C ALA A 155 0.68 -4.36 -18.02
N GLY A 156 -0.36 -4.97 -18.62
CA GLY A 156 -0.73 -6.36 -18.41
C GLY A 156 -2.02 -6.63 -17.65
N VAL A 157 -2.30 -7.90 -17.33
CA VAL A 157 -3.54 -8.34 -16.69
C VAL A 157 -3.46 -8.22 -15.17
N SER A 158 -4.54 -7.74 -14.54
CA SER A 158 -4.62 -7.63 -13.08
C SER A 158 -4.48 -9.00 -12.39
N ARG A 159 -3.50 -9.16 -11.51
CA ARG A 159 -3.30 -10.35 -10.68
C ARG A 159 -4.21 -10.40 -9.45
N PHE A 160 -4.97 -9.36 -9.17
CA PHE A 160 -5.89 -9.28 -8.01
C PHE A 160 -7.08 -10.25 -8.09
N GLY A 161 -7.19 -11.05 -9.16
CA GLY A 161 -8.20 -12.05 -9.36
C GLY A 161 -9.39 -11.57 -10.21
N LYS A 162 -10.33 -12.51 -10.49
CA LYS A 162 -11.56 -12.21 -11.22
C LYS A 162 -12.40 -11.18 -10.45
N VAL A 163 -13.28 -10.45 -11.15
CA VAL A 163 -14.07 -9.36 -10.57
C VAL A 163 -14.81 -9.79 -9.28
N ILE A 164 -15.41 -10.97 -9.26
CA ILE A 164 -16.16 -11.48 -8.09
C ILE A 164 -15.24 -11.74 -6.90
N SER A 165 -14.12 -12.45 -7.10
CA SER A 165 -13.20 -12.77 -6.01
C SER A 165 -12.47 -11.52 -5.47
N GLY A 166 -12.20 -10.54 -6.34
CA GLY A 166 -11.65 -9.26 -5.94
C GLY A 166 -12.62 -8.44 -5.06
N ASN A 167 -13.89 -8.34 -5.47
CA ASN A 167 -14.91 -7.68 -4.66
C ASN A 167 -15.10 -8.35 -3.29
N TYR A 168 -15.11 -9.68 -3.24
CA TYR A 168 -15.20 -10.42 -1.97
C TYR A 168 -14.02 -10.09 -1.02
N LYS A 169 -12.79 -10.09 -1.52
CA LYS A 169 -11.60 -9.74 -0.72
C LYS A 169 -11.71 -8.32 -0.15
N ILE A 170 -12.17 -7.35 -0.94
CA ILE A 170 -12.34 -5.96 -0.54
C ILE A 170 -13.42 -5.84 0.54
N ILE A 171 -14.58 -6.47 0.36
CA ILE A 171 -15.67 -6.46 1.35
C ILE A 171 -15.22 -7.12 2.65
N ARG A 172 -14.52 -8.27 2.57
CA ARG A 172 -13.96 -8.93 3.74
C ARG A 172 -12.99 -8.02 4.50
N ALA A 173 -12.04 -7.39 3.81
CA ALA A 173 -11.09 -6.47 4.42
C ALA A 173 -11.80 -5.28 5.09
N MET A 174 -12.81 -4.71 4.44
CA MET A 174 -13.64 -3.65 4.99
C MET A 174 -14.34 -4.09 6.29
N LEU A 175 -15.04 -5.23 6.28
CA LEU A 175 -15.76 -5.74 7.44
C LEU A 175 -14.82 -6.00 8.62
N ILE A 176 -13.66 -6.62 8.37
CA ILE A 176 -12.68 -6.85 9.43
C ILE A 176 -12.15 -5.53 9.99
N SER A 177 -11.89 -4.53 9.16
CA SER A 177 -11.41 -3.22 9.60
C SER A 177 -12.39 -2.48 10.53
N ILE A 178 -13.69 -2.78 10.43
CA ILE A 178 -14.74 -2.25 11.32
C ILE A 178 -14.61 -2.84 12.73
N TRP A 179 -14.38 -4.15 12.80
CA TRP A 179 -14.38 -4.90 14.06
C TRP A 179 -13.00 -4.99 14.72
N HIS A 180 -11.93 -4.75 13.97
CA HIS A 180 -10.57 -4.83 14.50
C HIS A 180 -10.30 -3.66 15.47
N LYS A 181 -10.31 -4.00 16.76
CA LYS A 181 -10.06 -3.05 17.86
C LYS A 181 -8.57 -3.04 18.21
N LYS A 182 -7.73 -2.48 17.35
CA LYS A 182 -6.37 -2.09 17.76
C LYS A 182 -6.09 -0.69 17.26
#